data_de3c4ccc5ce5bc648272e7795b570727
#
_entry.id   de3c4ccc5ce5bc648272e7795b570727
#
_cell.length_a   1.000
_cell.length_b   1.000
_cell.length_c   1.000
_cell.angle_alpha   90.00
_cell.angle_beta   90.00
_cell.angle_gamma   90.00
#
_symmetry.space_group_name_H-M   'P 1'
#
loop_
_entity.id
_entity.type
_entity.pdbx_description
1 polymer ?
#
loop_
_entity_poly.entity_id
_entity_poly.type
_entity_poly.pdbx_seq_one_letter_code
_entity_poly.pdbx_strand_id
1 'polypeptide(L)'
;MDVCDAWKRESPKQKSRVEGLAKDSGKLVSAEKLKVVWSEMLKSEVVPDAESVSRIINSYGSIGDFDMISKILRLIQLKDAEILHDIFRLTISCFGKRGQLECMDCIIKEMVSLGYSVDSATGNAYVLYYSSFGTLAEVEVAYGRLKRSRILLEGEGIRAISFAYIKENKFYALGKFLRNVGLCRRDVGNLIWNLLLLSYAADFKMKSLQREFVRMVEAGFRPDLNTFNVRALAFSKMSLLWDLHLSLEHMTHESVAPDLVTYGCVVDAYMDRRLARNLKFAFSKLNWNSAVSVLTDPLIFEAMGKGDFHSSSEVVLGNSTNEDWTYKRLIDIYLKKRFRSNQIFWNY
;
A
#
# COMPACT_ATOMS: atom_id res chain seq x y z
N MET A 1 -27.06 38.55 9.92
CA MET A 1 -27.43 38.10 8.56
C MET A 1 -26.21 37.43 8.01
N ASP A 2 -26.27 36.10 7.95
CA ASP A 2 -25.09 35.23 7.76
C ASP A 2 -24.54 35.35 6.34
N VAL A 3 -23.24 35.60 6.21
CA VAL A 3 -22.50 35.70 4.95
C VAL A 3 -22.63 34.39 4.11
N CYS A 4 -22.81 33.24 4.78
CA CYS A 4 -23.09 31.96 4.14
C CYS A 4 -24.41 31.90 3.35
N ASP A 5 -25.42 32.67 3.76
CA ASP A 5 -26.72 32.69 3.08
C ASP A 5 -26.74 33.59 1.84
N ALA A 6 -25.86 34.57 1.75
CA ALA A 6 -25.70 35.42 0.56
C ALA A 6 -25.11 34.64 -0.61
N TRP A 7 -24.18 33.70 -0.32
CA TRP A 7 -23.52 32.91 -1.37
C TRP A 7 -24.42 31.87 -2.02
N LYS A 8 -25.40 31.36 -1.30
CA LYS A 8 -26.42 30.44 -1.85
C LYS A 8 -27.33 31.08 -2.89
N ARG A 9 -27.32 32.41 -3.01
CA ARG A 9 -28.20 33.20 -3.90
C ARG A 9 -27.53 33.73 -5.16
N GLU A 10 -26.20 33.57 -5.33
CA GLU A 10 -25.49 34.09 -6.51
C GLU A 10 -25.47 33.12 -7.69
N SER A 11 -25.55 33.73 -8.85
CA SER A 11 -25.93 33.16 -10.13
C SER A 11 -25.09 31.93 -10.58
N PRO A 12 -25.79 30.92 -11.14
CA PRO A 12 -25.14 29.70 -11.68
C PRO A 12 -24.05 29.95 -12.75
N LYS A 13 -24.06 31.15 -13.35
CA LYS A 13 -23.12 31.53 -14.43
C LYS A 13 -21.68 31.79 -13.96
N GLN A 14 -21.46 32.30 -12.72
CA GLN A 14 -20.09 32.53 -12.23
C GLN A 14 -19.44 31.23 -11.73
N LYS A 15 -20.26 30.40 -11.06
CA LYS A 15 -19.76 29.05 -10.62
C LYS A 15 -19.42 28.18 -11.83
N SER A 16 -20.19 28.20 -12.91
CA SER A 16 -19.92 27.45 -14.13
C SER A 16 -18.69 27.96 -14.90
N ARG A 17 -18.33 29.25 -14.78
CA ARG A 17 -17.15 29.82 -15.42
C ARG A 17 -15.85 29.44 -14.74
N VAL A 18 -15.83 29.38 -13.41
CA VAL A 18 -14.71 28.88 -12.61
C VAL A 18 -14.58 27.37 -12.77
N GLU A 19 -15.68 26.63 -12.75
CA GLU A 19 -15.71 25.18 -12.99
C GLU A 19 -15.32 24.83 -14.43
N GLY A 20 -15.68 25.62 -15.42
CA GLY A 20 -15.29 25.45 -16.82
C GLY A 20 -13.77 25.63 -17.05
N LEU A 21 -13.16 26.63 -16.43
CA LEU A 21 -11.73 26.88 -16.49
C LEU A 21 -10.89 25.82 -15.73
N ALA A 22 -11.48 25.21 -14.69
CA ALA A 22 -10.83 24.14 -13.92
C ALA A 22 -10.99 22.75 -14.57
N LYS A 23 -11.99 22.54 -15.43
CA LYS A 23 -12.15 21.28 -16.20
C LYS A 23 -11.21 21.16 -17.40
N ASP A 24 -10.69 22.27 -17.90
CA ASP A 24 -9.73 22.30 -19.03
C ASP A 24 -8.27 22.01 -18.60
N SER A 25 -8.07 21.31 -17.50
CA SER A 25 -6.77 21.00 -16.88
C SER A 25 -5.89 20.00 -17.67
N GLY A 26 -6.19 19.72 -18.90
CA GLY A 26 -5.32 19.04 -19.87
C GLY A 26 -4.48 19.97 -20.76
N LYS A 27 -4.75 21.28 -20.74
CA LYS A 27 -3.98 22.29 -21.52
C LYS A 27 -3.31 23.25 -20.54
N LEU A 28 -2.05 23.59 -20.79
CA LEU A 28 -1.32 24.64 -20.09
C LEU A 28 -2.17 25.92 -20.05
N VAL A 29 -2.85 26.13 -18.94
CA VAL A 29 -3.52 27.40 -18.68
C VAL A 29 -2.40 28.44 -18.51
N SER A 30 -2.35 29.46 -19.34
CA SER A 30 -1.28 30.45 -19.24
C SER A 30 -1.36 31.14 -17.88
N ALA A 31 -0.20 31.42 -17.25
CA ALA A 31 -0.10 32.11 -15.95
C ALA A 31 -0.92 33.43 -15.93
N GLU A 32 -1.06 34.08 -17.08
CA GLU A 32 -1.86 35.29 -17.24
C GLU A 32 -3.37 35.06 -17.04
N LYS A 33 -3.91 33.95 -17.58
CA LYS A 33 -5.33 33.61 -17.37
C LYS A 33 -5.62 33.30 -15.91
N LEU A 34 -4.70 32.59 -15.22
CA LEU A 34 -4.82 32.31 -13.80
C LEU A 34 -4.79 33.60 -12.96
N LYS A 35 -3.92 34.56 -13.28
CA LYS A 35 -3.89 35.87 -12.62
C LYS A 35 -5.20 36.63 -12.78
N VAL A 36 -5.78 36.60 -13.96
CA VAL A 36 -7.08 37.24 -14.22
C VAL A 36 -8.17 36.60 -13.37
N VAL A 37 -8.29 35.26 -13.38
CA VAL A 37 -9.29 34.53 -12.59
C VAL A 37 -9.13 34.83 -11.10
N TRP A 38 -7.88 34.78 -10.59
CA TRP A 38 -7.60 35.10 -9.20
C TRP A 38 -7.95 36.57 -8.86
N SER A 39 -7.63 37.52 -9.74
CA SER A 39 -7.95 38.92 -9.53
C SER A 39 -9.46 39.21 -9.55
N GLU A 40 -10.23 38.49 -10.37
CA GLU A 40 -11.69 38.56 -10.41
C GLU A 40 -12.31 37.97 -9.13
N MET A 41 -11.77 36.84 -8.64
CA MET A 41 -12.19 36.24 -7.36
C MET A 41 -11.93 37.17 -6.18
N LEU A 42 -10.80 37.88 -6.18
CA LEU A 42 -10.48 38.86 -5.12
C LEU A 42 -11.37 40.11 -5.13
N LYS A 43 -11.83 40.50 -6.31
CA LYS A 43 -12.74 41.67 -6.50
C LYS A 43 -14.19 41.34 -6.13
N SER A 44 -14.56 40.07 -6.26
CA SER A 44 -15.88 39.61 -5.75
C SER A 44 -15.79 39.62 -4.21
N GLU A 45 -16.76 40.19 -3.53
CA GLU A 45 -16.84 40.19 -2.05
C GLU A 45 -17.08 38.78 -1.46
N VAL A 46 -17.09 37.78 -2.33
CA VAL A 46 -17.35 36.37 -2.01
C VAL A 46 -16.07 35.67 -1.58
N VAL A 47 -16.11 35.01 -0.43
CA VAL A 47 -15.02 34.12 0.02
C VAL A 47 -15.04 32.87 -0.87
N PRO A 48 -13.95 32.57 -1.62
CA PRO A 48 -13.90 31.41 -2.46
C PRO A 48 -13.89 30.12 -1.62
N ASP A 49 -14.53 29.05 -2.13
CA ASP A 49 -14.51 27.75 -1.47
C ASP A 49 -13.12 27.09 -1.53
N ALA A 50 -12.85 26.18 -0.58
CA ALA A 50 -11.56 25.51 -0.45
C ALA A 50 -11.17 24.73 -1.72
N GLU A 51 -12.14 24.16 -2.44
CA GLU A 51 -11.89 23.40 -3.65
C GLU A 51 -11.44 24.29 -4.81
N SER A 52 -12.10 25.42 -5.03
CA SER A 52 -11.73 26.38 -6.08
C SER A 52 -10.34 26.98 -5.84
N VAL A 53 -10.04 27.34 -4.60
CA VAL A 53 -8.71 27.84 -4.23
C VAL A 53 -7.63 26.77 -4.42
N SER A 54 -7.90 25.55 -3.98
CA SER A 54 -6.98 24.43 -4.14
C SER A 54 -6.67 24.16 -5.63
N ARG A 55 -7.68 24.23 -6.51
CA ARG A 55 -7.48 24.10 -7.97
C ARG A 55 -6.58 25.19 -8.55
N ILE A 56 -6.75 26.43 -8.11
CA ILE A 56 -5.89 27.55 -8.53
C ILE A 56 -4.46 27.35 -8.05
N ILE A 57 -4.26 27.00 -6.78
CA ILE A 57 -2.95 26.70 -6.21
C ILE A 57 -2.26 25.55 -6.96
N ASN A 58 -3.01 24.49 -7.28
CA ASN A 58 -2.47 23.37 -8.05
C ASN A 58 -2.05 23.77 -9.46
N SER A 59 -2.78 24.69 -10.09
CA SER A 59 -2.42 25.22 -11.40
C SER A 59 -1.14 26.07 -11.34
N TYR A 60 -0.97 26.91 -10.32
CA TYR A 60 0.29 27.64 -10.09
C TYR A 60 1.45 26.72 -9.76
N GLY A 61 1.22 25.66 -8.97
CA GLY A 61 2.23 24.64 -8.68
C GLY A 61 2.69 23.89 -9.92
N SER A 62 1.79 23.64 -10.88
CA SER A 62 2.13 23.01 -12.16
C SER A 62 3.00 23.93 -13.05
N ILE A 63 2.93 25.22 -12.84
CA ILE A 63 3.76 26.24 -13.54
C ILE A 63 5.08 26.49 -12.79
N GLY A 64 5.16 26.12 -11.49
CA GLY A 64 6.32 26.39 -10.64
C GLY A 64 6.32 27.78 -9.99
N ASP A 65 5.18 28.50 -10.01
CA ASP A 65 5.05 29.83 -9.39
C ASP A 65 4.66 29.73 -7.90
N PHE A 66 5.62 29.37 -7.07
CA PHE A 66 5.42 29.19 -5.62
C PHE A 66 5.23 30.53 -4.88
N ASP A 67 5.74 31.64 -5.41
CA ASP A 67 5.56 32.97 -4.84
C ASP A 67 4.08 33.39 -4.89
N MET A 68 3.39 33.05 -5.99
CA MET A 68 1.95 33.28 -6.09
C MET A 68 1.16 32.38 -5.13
N ILE A 69 1.56 31.12 -4.96
CA ILE A 69 0.92 30.23 -3.99
C ILE A 69 1.01 30.80 -2.58
N SER A 70 2.20 31.23 -2.14
CA SER A 70 2.38 31.85 -0.83
C SER A 70 1.55 33.12 -0.65
N LYS A 71 1.45 33.96 -1.68
CA LYS A 71 0.59 35.16 -1.65
C LYS A 71 -0.89 34.81 -1.52
N ILE A 72 -1.37 33.80 -2.27
CA ILE A 72 -2.75 33.31 -2.20
C ILE A 72 -3.08 32.82 -0.80
N LEU A 73 -2.24 31.97 -0.23
CA LEU A 73 -2.44 31.41 1.11
C LEU A 73 -2.51 32.48 2.21
N ARG A 74 -1.61 33.48 2.15
CA ARG A 74 -1.61 34.62 3.10
C ARG A 74 -2.85 35.50 2.96
N LEU A 75 -3.31 35.76 1.74
CA LEU A 75 -4.52 36.55 1.50
C LEU A 75 -5.77 35.83 2.05
N ILE A 76 -5.84 34.51 1.91
CA ILE A 76 -6.95 33.71 2.44
C ILE A 76 -6.90 33.70 3.97
N GLN A 77 -5.71 33.56 4.56
CA GLN A 77 -5.56 33.61 6.03
C GLN A 77 -6.13 34.91 6.61
N LEU A 78 -5.99 36.04 5.91
CA LEU A 78 -6.53 37.33 6.32
C LEU A 78 -8.05 37.45 6.18
N LYS A 79 -8.65 36.69 5.22
CA LYS A 79 -10.09 36.75 4.93
C LYS A 79 -10.90 35.70 5.69
N ASP A 80 -10.41 34.47 5.71
CA ASP A 80 -11.10 33.32 6.33
C ASP A 80 -10.06 32.25 6.71
N ALA A 81 -9.69 32.21 7.99
CA ALA A 81 -8.71 31.28 8.52
C ALA A 81 -9.29 29.84 8.64
N GLU A 82 -10.62 29.68 8.69
CA GLU A 82 -11.25 28.36 8.91
C GLU A 82 -11.08 27.44 7.71
N ILE A 83 -11.23 27.97 6.50
CA ILE A 83 -11.11 27.18 5.26
C ILE A 83 -9.67 26.86 4.91
N LEU A 84 -8.68 27.52 5.51
CA LEU A 84 -7.29 27.40 5.13
C LEU A 84 -6.73 26.00 5.41
N HIS A 85 -7.18 25.36 6.49
CA HIS A 85 -6.77 23.98 6.81
C HIS A 85 -7.22 22.98 5.71
N ASP A 86 -8.46 23.12 5.21
CA ASP A 86 -8.97 22.27 4.14
C ASP A 86 -8.23 22.53 2.81
N ILE A 87 -7.90 23.79 2.53
CA ILE A 87 -7.10 24.15 1.35
C ILE A 87 -5.72 23.48 1.42
N PHE A 88 -5.04 23.52 2.56
CA PHE A 88 -3.76 22.84 2.72
C PHE A 88 -3.88 21.34 2.47
N ARG A 89 -4.87 20.68 3.09
CA ARG A 89 -5.10 19.24 2.94
C ARG A 89 -5.37 18.84 1.48
N LEU A 90 -6.25 19.57 0.80
CA LEU A 90 -6.58 19.32 -0.60
C LEU A 90 -5.36 19.54 -1.51
N THR A 91 -4.61 20.61 -1.27
CA THR A 91 -3.43 20.97 -2.06
C THR A 91 -2.30 19.95 -1.88
N ILE A 92 -1.99 19.56 -0.64
CA ILE A 92 -1.00 18.54 -0.31
C ILE A 92 -1.38 17.21 -0.99
N SER A 93 -2.66 16.81 -0.89
CA SER A 93 -3.15 15.60 -1.55
C SER A 93 -3.03 15.66 -3.06
N CYS A 94 -3.31 16.81 -3.67
CA CYS A 94 -3.23 16.96 -5.11
C CYS A 94 -1.78 16.89 -5.65
N PHE A 95 -0.84 17.58 -5.00
CA PHE A 95 0.58 17.50 -5.35
C PHE A 95 1.13 16.10 -5.10
N GLY A 96 0.77 15.50 -3.95
CA GLY A 96 1.18 14.14 -3.60
C GLY A 96 0.74 13.11 -4.63
N LYS A 97 -0.54 13.10 -5.02
CA LYS A 97 -1.09 12.18 -6.06
C LYS A 97 -0.40 12.32 -7.42
N ARG A 98 0.17 13.48 -7.73
CA ARG A 98 0.92 13.74 -8.97
C ARG A 98 2.42 13.44 -8.85
N GLY A 99 2.90 13.05 -7.68
CA GLY A 99 4.33 12.82 -7.43
C GLY A 99 5.17 14.11 -7.37
N GLN A 100 4.52 15.29 -7.21
CA GLN A 100 5.18 16.59 -7.11
C GLN A 100 5.62 16.83 -5.65
N LEU A 101 6.57 16.04 -5.18
CA LEU A 101 6.97 15.99 -3.76
C LEU A 101 7.57 17.30 -3.26
N GLU A 102 8.34 18.00 -4.10
CA GLU A 102 8.92 19.30 -3.75
C GLU A 102 7.84 20.36 -3.53
N CYS A 103 6.80 20.38 -4.39
CA CYS A 103 5.65 21.26 -4.25
C CYS A 103 4.89 20.96 -2.95
N MET A 104 4.67 19.68 -2.65
CA MET A 104 4.04 19.22 -1.43
C MET A 104 4.83 19.68 -0.20
N ASP A 105 6.16 19.56 -0.22
CA ASP A 105 7.04 20.05 0.86
C ASP A 105 6.94 21.57 1.06
N CYS A 106 6.88 22.34 -0.04
CA CYS A 106 6.72 23.80 0.03
C CYS A 106 5.39 24.19 0.70
N ILE A 107 4.29 23.51 0.35
CA ILE A 107 2.97 23.76 0.97
C ILE A 107 2.96 23.42 2.44
N ILE A 108 3.58 22.30 2.85
CA ILE A 108 3.70 21.95 4.29
C ILE A 108 4.53 22.96 5.06
N LYS A 109 5.62 23.47 4.48
CA LYS A 109 6.42 24.53 5.10
C LYS A 109 5.62 25.82 5.27
N GLU A 110 4.85 26.21 4.26
CA GLU A 110 3.98 27.38 4.35
C GLU A 110 2.87 27.18 5.40
N MET A 111 2.22 26.00 5.43
CA MET A 111 1.25 25.63 6.47
C MET A 111 1.81 25.84 7.89
N VAL A 112 3.01 25.32 8.13
CA VAL A 112 3.67 25.44 9.45
C VAL A 112 4.11 26.89 9.72
N SER A 113 4.57 27.63 8.71
CA SER A 113 4.97 29.04 8.84
C SER A 113 3.80 29.96 9.23
N LEU A 114 2.59 29.61 8.81
CA LEU A 114 1.35 30.31 9.13
C LEU A 114 0.73 29.86 10.49
N GLY A 115 1.42 28.97 11.21
CA GLY A 115 1.03 28.52 12.56
C GLY A 115 0.08 27.33 12.58
N TYR A 116 -0.18 26.69 11.43
CA TYR A 116 -1.03 25.48 11.37
C TYR A 116 -0.21 24.22 11.66
N SER A 117 -0.78 23.32 12.44
CA SER A 117 -0.20 22.02 12.71
C SER A 117 -0.58 21.00 11.62
N VAL A 118 0.33 20.09 11.29
CA VAL A 118 0.04 18.95 10.43
C VAL A 118 -0.79 17.94 11.24
N ASP A 119 -1.99 17.62 10.77
CA ASP A 119 -2.86 16.61 11.38
C ASP A 119 -2.44 15.17 11.02
N SER A 120 -3.07 14.17 11.64
CA SER A 120 -2.75 12.76 11.41
C SER A 120 -2.99 12.36 9.96
N ALA A 121 -4.10 12.77 9.36
CA ALA A 121 -4.46 12.42 7.99
C ALA A 121 -3.45 12.97 6.98
N THR A 122 -3.11 14.27 7.11
CA THR A 122 -2.12 14.93 6.24
C THR A 122 -0.73 14.31 6.41
N GLY A 123 -0.32 14.04 7.65
CA GLY A 123 0.99 13.43 7.94
C GLY A 123 1.12 12.01 7.38
N ASN A 124 0.07 11.19 7.50
CA ASN A 124 0.05 9.84 6.91
C ASN A 124 0.01 9.90 5.38
N ALA A 125 -0.80 10.78 4.77
CA ALA A 125 -0.82 10.99 3.33
C ALA A 125 0.54 11.44 2.79
N TYR A 126 1.24 12.32 3.49
CA TYR A 126 2.59 12.77 3.16
C TYR A 126 3.56 11.59 3.04
N VAL A 127 3.57 10.70 4.03
CA VAL A 127 4.42 9.49 4.01
C VAL A 127 4.02 8.54 2.88
N LEU A 128 2.74 8.36 2.61
CA LEU A 128 2.24 7.54 1.49
C LEU A 128 2.77 8.03 0.14
N TYR A 129 2.72 9.34 -0.10
CA TYR A 129 3.20 9.90 -1.36
C TYR A 129 4.72 9.77 -1.52
N TYR A 130 5.50 10.00 -0.45
CA TYR A 130 6.93 9.73 -0.48
C TYR A 130 7.25 8.25 -0.73
N SER A 131 6.47 7.33 -0.14
CA SER A 131 6.64 5.90 -0.38
C SER A 131 6.30 5.47 -1.81
N SER A 132 5.41 6.22 -2.48
CA SER A 132 4.99 5.91 -3.86
C SER A 132 5.92 6.48 -4.93
N PHE A 133 6.47 7.66 -4.70
CA PHE A 133 7.20 8.43 -5.72
C PHE A 133 8.63 8.79 -5.34
N GLY A 134 8.98 8.73 -4.07
CA GLY A 134 10.32 9.06 -3.56
C GLY A 134 11.26 7.87 -3.50
N THR A 135 12.51 8.16 -3.20
CA THR A 135 13.54 7.17 -2.85
C THR A 135 13.37 6.70 -1.40
N LEU A 136 13.94 5.53 -1.07
CA LEU A 136 13.89 5.02 0.31
C LEU A 136 14.46 6.02 1.33
N ALA A 137 15.53 6.74 0.97
CA ALA A 137 16.11 7.76 1.85
C ALA A 137 15.14 8.91 2.15
N GLU A 138 14.40 9.36 1.13
CA GLU A 138 13.36 10.39 1.29
C GLU A 138 12.18 9.87 2.13
N VAL A 139 11.79 8.61 1.95
CA VAL A 139 10.77 7.95 2.79
C VAL A 139 11.20 7.91 4.26
N GLU A 140 12.45 7.58 4.55
CA GLU A 140 12.99 7.58 5.91
C GLU A 140 12.99 8.99 6.53
N VAL A 141 13.33 10.02 5.74
CA VAL A 141 13.25 11.42 6.15
C VAL A 141 11.80 11.83 6.43
N ALA A 142 10.86 11.47 5.54
CA ALA A 142 9.44 11.76 5.70
C ALA A 142 8.87 11.11 6.97
N TYR A 143 9.17 9.84 7.19
CA TYR A 143 8.81 9.14 8.44
C TYR A 143 9.45 9.78 9.67
N GLY A 144 10.71 10.19 9.58
CA GLY A 144 11.41 10.91 10.67
C GLY A 144 10.73 12.24 11.04
N ARG A 145 10.18 12.96 10.05
CA ARG A 145 9.39 14.19 10.27
C ARG A 145 8.08 13.87 11.00
N LEU A 146 7.34 12.85 10.51
CA LEU A 146 6.10 12.38 11.12
C LEU A 146 6.30 12.02 12.61
N LYS A 147 7.37 11.27 12.90
CA LYS A 147 7.71 10.84 14.26
C LYS A 147 8.03 12.03 15.18
N ARG A 148 8.78 13.04 14.68
CA ARG A 148 9.08 14.27 15.45
C ARG A 148 7.83 15.07 15.75
N SER A 149 6.86 15.08 14.86
CA SER A 149 5.55 15.71 15.06
C SER A 149 4.61 14.89 15.96
N ARG A 150 5.08 13.75 16.50
CA ARG A 150 4.31 12.83 17.36
C ARG A 150 3.02 12.30 16.70
N ILE A 151 2.98 12.28 15.38
CA ILE A 151 1.86 11.73 14.62
C ILE A 151 2.03 10.21 14.54
N LEU A 152 0.96 9.49 14.86
CA LEU A 152 0.95 8.03 14.79
C LEU A 152 0.88 7.59 13.33
N LEU A 153 1.79 6.71 12.92
CA LEU A 153 1.79 6.13 11.59
C LEU A 153 0.66 5.08 11.49
N GLU A 154 -0.26 5.23 10.55
CA GLU A 154 -1.39 4.33 10.32
C GLU A 154 -0.98 3.07 9.51
N GLY A 155 -1.87 2.08 9.45
CA GLY A 155 -1.60 0.80 8.80
C GLY A 155 -1.20 0.93 7.33
N GLU A 156 -1.83 1.82 6.57
CA GLU A 156 -1.47 2.09 5.18
C GLU A 156 -0.06 2.68 5.04
N GLY A 157 0.31 3.61 5.93
CA GLY A 157 1.65 4.17 5.98
C GLY A 157 2.70 3.13 6.33
N ILE A 158 2.40 2.22 7.28
CA ILE A 158 3.28 1.08 7.63
C ILE A 158 3.49 0.19 6.41
N ARG A 159 2.42 -0.14 5.66
CA ARG A 159 2.50 -0.95 4.43
C ARG A 159 3.34 -0.26 3.36
N ALA A 160 3.09 1.02 3.12
CA ALA A 160 3.78 1.78 2.08
C ALA A 160 5.29 1.91 2.36
N ILE A 161 5.69 2.23 3.59
CA ILE A 161 7.12 2.25 3.97
C ILE A 161 7.72 0.85 3.87
N SER A 162 7.00 -0.19 4.34
CA SER A 162 7.48 -1.56 4.26
C SER A 162 7.69 -1.99 2.80
N PHE A 163 6.80 -1.61 1.89
CA PHE A 163 6.95 -1.86 0.47
C PHE A 163 8.22 -1.19 -0.10
N ALA A 164 8.51 0.07 0.30
CA ALA A 164 9.72 0.75 -0.13
C ALA A 164 11.00 0.00 0.31
N TYR A 165 11.04 -0.52 1.55
CA TYR A 165 12.14 -1.38 1.99
C TYR A 165 12.23 -2.71 1.24
N ILE A 166 11.08 -3.35 0.97
CA ILE A 166 10.98 -4.63 0.25
C ILE A 166 11.52 -4.46 -1.17
N LYS A 167 11.11 -3.41 -1.86
CA LYS A 167 11.53 -3.09 -3.24
C LYS A 167 13.05 -2.96 -3.37
N GLU A 168 13.72 -2.47 -2.33
CA GLU A 168 15.18 -2.34 -2.29
C GLU A 168 15.87 -3.54 -1.63
N ASN A 169 15.14 -4.60 -1.27
CA ASN A 169 15.66 -5.77 -0.55
C ASN A 169 16.36 -5.43 0.78
N LYS A 170 15.93 -4.36 1.47
CA LYS A 170 16.51 -3.89 2.75
C LYS A 170 15.79 -4.54 3.95
N PHE A 171 15.72 -5.87 4.01
CA PHE A 171 14.95 -6.61 5.00
C PHE A 171 15.40 -6.39 6.45
N TYR A 172 16.71 -6.25 6.70
CA TYR A 172 17.20 -5.90 8.03
C TYR A 172 16.70 -4.53 8.51
N ALA A 173 16.75 -3.51 7.63
CA ALA A 173 16.27 -2.17 7.93
C ALA A 173 14.75 -2.16 8.12
N LEU A 174 13.99 -2.92 7.33
CA LEU A 174 12.56 -3.16 7.51
C LEU A 174 12.28 -3.70 8.93
N GLY A 175 12.98 -4.74 9.37
CA GLY A 175 12.80 -5.29 10.70
C GLY A 175 13.10 -4.27 11.82
N LYS A 176 14.11 -3.39 11.65
CA LYS A 176 14.40 -2.30 12.57
C LYS A 176 13.30 -1.23 12.59
N PHE A 177 12.81 -0.85 11.40
CA PHE A 177 11.68 0.09 11.26
C PHE A 177 10.44 -0.42 12.01
N LEU A 178 10.02 -1.68 11.78
CA LEU A 178 8.82 -2.27 12.39
C LEU A 178 8.91 -2.32 13.92
N ARG A 179 10.10 -2.62 14.48
CA ARG A 179 10.31 -2.52 15.93
C ARG A 179 10.19 -1.10 16.46
N ASN A 180 10.64 -0.12 15.69
CA ASN A 180 10.50 1.30 16.06
C ASN A 180 9.05 1.79 15.97
N VAL A 181 8.23 1.23 15.09
CA VAL A 181 6.78 1.50 15.01
C VAL A 181 6.06 0.93 16.25
N GLY A 182 6.51 -0.22 16.75
CA GLY A 182 5.99 -0.87 17.96
C GLY A 182 5.21 -2.14 17.68
N LEU A 183 5.74 -3.28 18.11
CA LEU A 183 5.16 -4.60 17.83
C LEU A 183 3.87 -4.91 18.57
N CYS A 184 3.59 -4.19 19.67
CA CYS A 184 2.41 -4.44 20.52
C CYS A 184 1.18 -3.61 20.09
N ARG A 185 1.23 -2.94 18.96
CA ARG A 185 0.12 -2.14 18.43
C ARG A 185 -1.02 -3.05 17.95
N ARG A 186 -2.16 -2.98 18.65
CA ARG A 186 -3.36 -3.79 18.32
C ARG A 186 -4.28 -3.13 17.31
N ASP A 187 -4.17 -1.81 17.13
CA ASP A 187 -4.95 -1.02 16.18
C ASP A 187 -4.72 -1.40 14.71
N VAL A 188 -3.56 -1.99 14.40
CA VAL A 188 -3.20 -2.48 13.05
C VAL A 188 -3.22 -4.01 12.94
N GLY A 189 -3.78 -4.71 13.91
CA GLY A 189 -3.88 -6.17 13.92
C GLY A 189 -2.52 -6.86 13.81
N ASN A 190 -2.44 -7.89 12.97
CA ASN A 190 -1.22 -8.68 12.76
C ASN A 190 -0.22 -8.04 11.78
N LEU A 191 -0.55 -6.90 11.17
CA LEU A 191 0.24 -6.31 10.07
C LEU A 191 1.73 -6.21 10.40
N ILE A 192 2.07 -5.63 11.57
CA ILE A 192 3.47 -5.40 11.95
C ILE A 192 4.21 -6.72 12.18
N TRP A 193 3.56 -7.69 12.83
CA TRP A 193 4.14 -9.01 13.04
C TRP A 193 4.33 -9.77 11.73
N ASN A 194 3.33 -9.76 10.84
CA ASN A 194 3.44 -10.42 9.53
C ASN A 194 4.57 -9.84 8.69
N LEU A 195 4.73 -8.50 8.67
CA LEU A 195 5.83 -7.83 7.96
C LEU A 195 7.19 -8.11 8.61
N LEU A 196 7.25 -8.20 9.95
CA LEU A 196 8.48 -8.58 10.65
C LEU A 196 8.88 -10.02 10.33
N LEU A 197 7.95 -10.96 10.37
CA LEU A 197 8.20 -12.35 9.98
C LEU A 197 8.61 -12.44 8.51
N LEU A 198 7.96 -11.67 7.63
CA LEU A 198 8.30 -11.56 6.22
C LEU A 198 9.75 -11.08 6.02
N SER A 199 10.20 -10.11 6.80
CA SER A 199 11.58 -9.62 6.72
C SER A 199 12.61 -10.69 7.04
N TYR A 200 12.33 -11.61 7.97
CA TYR A 200 13.18 -12.74 8.26
C TYR A 200 13.06 -13.88 7.24
N ALA A 201 11.84 -14.12 6.75
CA ALA A 201 11.59 -15.14 5.73
C ALA A 201 12.34 -14.82 4.43
N ALA A 202 12.26 -13.57 3.97
CA ALA A 202 12.94 -13.10 2.76
C ALA A 202 14.49 -13.10 2.89
N ASP A 203 15.00 -12.92 4.11
CA ASP A 203 16.44 -13.00 4.43
C ASP A 203 16.91 -14.44 4.75
N PHE A 204 16.03 -15.44 4.61
CA PHE A 204 16.26 -16.85 4.92
C PHE A 204 16.78 -17.10 6.35
N LYS A 205 16.44 -16.25 7.32
CA LYS A 205 16.82 -16.34 8.73
C LYS A 205 15.84 -17.19 9.54
N MET A 206 15.78 -18.49 9.24
CA MET A 206 14.76 -19.42 9.78
C MET A 206 14.71 -19.45 11.31
N LYS A 207 15.87 -19.45 11.99
CA LYS A 207 15.91 -19.42 13.48
C LYS A 207 15.25 -18.15 14.05
N SER A 208 15.48 -17.01 13.40
CA SER A 208 14.86 -15.75 13.82
C SER A 208 13.38 -15.71 13.48
N LEU A 209 12.97 -16.22 12.32
CA LEU A 209 11.58 -16.38 11.93
C LEU A 209 10.79 -17.18 12.98
N GLN A 210 11.31 -18.35 13.38
CA GLN A 210 10.66 -19.18 14.41
C GLN A 210 10.58 -18.48 15.77
N ARG A 211 11.67 -17.85 16.21
CA ARG A 211 11.71 -17.12 17.48
C ARG A 211 10.69 -15.97 17.51
N GLU A 212 10.63 -15.17 16.46
CA GLU A 212 9.70 -14.03 16.42
C GLU A 212 8.26 -14.49 16.25
N PHE A 213 8.01 -15.63 15.61
CA PHE A 213 6.69 -16.24 15.58
C PHE A 213 6.20 -16.64 17.00
N VAL A 214 7.06 -17.29 17.81
CA VAL A 214 6.73 -17.60 19.19
C VAL A 214 6.45 -16.34 19.99
N ARG A 215 7.28 -15.30 19.85
CA ARG A 215 7.05 -14.01 20.51
C ARG A 215 5.74 -13.33 20.12
N MET A 216 5.32 -13.45 18.86
CA MET A 216 4.02 -12.95 18.41
C MET A 216 2.88 -13.61 19.19
N VAL A 217 2.93 -14.94 19.32
CA VAL A 217 1.92 -15.72 20.06
C VAL A 217 1.96 -15.39 21.55
N GLU A 218 3.15 -15.33 22.17
CA GLU A 218 3.34 -14.94 23.57
C GLU A 218 2.84 -13.50 23.85
N ALA A 219 2.94 -12.59 22.89
CA ALA A 219 2.39 -11.25 22.96
C ALA A 219 0.83 -11.21 22.81
N GLY A 220 0.20 -12.38 22.64
CA GLY A 220 -1.24 -12.54 22.54
C GLY A 220 -1.82 -12.15 21.17
N PHE A 221 -1.02 -12.25 20.10
CA PHE A 221 -1.48 -12.13 18.72
C PHE A 221 -1.77 -13.52 18.15
N ARG A 222 -2.97 -13.73 17.61
CA ARG A 222 -3.34 -14.99 16.96
C ARG A 222 -2.81 -15.01 15.53
N PRO A 223 -2.05 -16.04 15.12
CA PRO A 223 -1.58 -16.19 13.75
C PRO A 223 -2.76 -16.22 12.75
N ASP A 224 -2.63 -15.52 11.65
CA ASP A 224 -3.58 -15.48 10.54
C ASP A 224 -3.03 -16.19 9.28
N LEU A 225 -3.80 -16.17 8.20
CA LEU A 225 -3.41 -16.76 6.92
C LEU A 225 -2.05 -16.21 6.43
N ASN A 226 -1.83 -14.89 6.53
CA ASN A 226 -0.58 -14.27 6.12
C ASN A 226 0.60 -14.74 6.97
N THR A 227 0.39 -14.87 8.29
CA THR A 227 1.41 -15.40 9.21
C THR A 227 1.85 -16.80 8.80
N PHE A 228 0.90 -17.70 8.51
CA PHE A 228 1.18 -19.06 8.12
C PHE A 228 1.80 -19.14 6.72
N ASN A 229 1.33 -18.34 5.76
CA ASN A 229 1.85 -18.35 4.40
C ASN A 229 3.27 -17.76 4.29
N VAL A 230 3.63 -16.76 5.09
CA VAL A 230 5.03 -16.30 5.21
C VAL A 230 5.94 -17.43 5.66
N ARG A 231 5.54 -18.22 6.68
CA ARG A 231 6.30 -19.37 7.16
C ARG A 231 6.35 -20.50 6.13
N ALA A 232 5.21 -20.84 5.53
CA ALA A 232 5.12 -21.89 4.52
C ALA A 232 6.00 -21.60 3.30
N LEU A 233 6.01 -20.36 2.79
CA LEU A 233 6.88 -19.93 1.71
C LEU A 233 8.36 -20.04 2.08
N ALA A 234 8.74 -19.61 3.28
CA ALA A 234 10.12 -19.72 3.76
C ALA A 234 10.57 -21.18 3.85
N PHE A 235 9.75 -22.06 4.44
CA PHE A 235 10.04 -23.47 4.57
C PHE A 235 10.06 -24.20 3.23
N SER A 236 9.14 -23.88 2.33
CA SER A 236 9.10 -24.42 0.97
C SER A 236 10.38 -24.09 0.21
N LYS A 237 10.78 -22.83 0.16
CA LYS A 237 12.01 -22.37 -0.53
C LYS A 237 13.29 -22.98 0.03
N MET A 238 13.32 -23.26 1.32
CA MET A 238 14.45 -23.93 1.98
C MET A 238 14.31 -25.46 1.95
N SER A 239 13.27 -25.99 1.31
CA SER A 239 12.93 -27.42 1.28
C SER A 239 12.89 -28.07 2.68
N LEU A 240 12.42 -27.34 3.69
CA LEU A 240 12.23 -27.78 5.07
C LEU A 240 10.86 -28.44 5.23
N LEU A 241 10.70 -29.64 4.67
CA LEU A 241 9.39 -30.33 4.61
C LEU A 241 8.77 -30.58 5.98
N TRP A 242 9.59 -30.93 6.98
CA TRP A 242 9.09 -31.16 8.33
C TRP A 242 8.48 -29.89 8.95
N ASP A 243 9.20 -28.77 8.88
CA ASP A 243 8.72 -27.48 9.39
C ASP A 243 7.49 -26.99 8.63
N LEU A 244 7.43 -27.26 7.31
CA LEU A 244 6.26 -26.95 6.48
C LEU A 244 5.04 -27.72 7.01
N HIS A 245 5.14 -29.04 7.22
CA HIS A 245 4.04 -29.85 7.73
C HIS A 245 3.59 -29.44 9.13
N LEU A 246 4.52 -29.18 10.04
CA LEU A 246 4.18 -28.67 11.38
C LEU A 246 3.46 -27.32 11.29
N SER A 247 3.84 -26.46 10.35
CA SER A 247 3.15 -25.19 10.13
C SER A 247 1.71 -25.39 9.63
N LEU A 248 1.49 -26.35 8.75
CA LEU A 248 0.14 -26.70 8.26
C LEU A 248 -0.74 -27.35 9.34
N GLU A 249 -0.17 -28.21 10.18
CA GLU A 249 -0.90 -28.78 11.33
C GLU A 249 -1.31 -27.69 12.31
N HIS A 250 -0.41 -26.75 12.61
CA HIS A 250 -0.73 -25.61 13.46
C HIS A 250 -1.80 -24.72 12.82
N MET A 251 -1.73 -24.47 11.52
CA MET A 251 -2.75 -23.71 10.77
C MET A 251 -4.13 -24.35 10.89
N THR A 252 -4.20 -25.69 10.78
CA THR A 252 -5.44 -26.45 10.96
C THR A 252 -5.94 -26.35 12.40
N HIS A 253 -5.06 -26.45 13.39
CA HIS A 253 -5.40 -26.33 14.81
C HIS A 253 -5.98 -24.93 15.14
N GLU A 254 -5.41 -23.87 14.55
CA GLU A 254 -5.92 -22.50 14.69
C GLU A 254 -7.18 -22.23 13.83
N SER A 255 -7.69 -23.23 13.12
CA SER A 255 -8.86 -23.13 12.22
C SER A 255 -8.70 -22.08 11.12
N VAL A 256 -7.47 -21.87 10.65
CA VAL A 256 -7.16 -20.97 9.53
C VAL A 256 -7.27 -21.74 8.22
N ALA A 257 -8.15 -21.28 7.33
CA ALA A 257 -8.35 -21.92 6.02
C ALA A 257 -7.15 -21.66 5.10
N PRO A 258 -6.56 -22.71 4.47
CA PRO A 258 -5.50 -22.57 3.49
C PRO A 258 -6.01 -21.96 2.19
N ASP A 259 -5.13 -21.19 1.49
CA ASP A 259 -5.41 -20.62 0.17
C ASP A 259 -4.45 -21.17 -0.91
N LEU A 260 -4.50 -20.61 -2.12
CA LEU A 260 -3.66 -21.03 -3.24
C LEU A 260 -2.15 -20.98 -2.91
N VAL A 261 -1.72 -20.03 -2.09
CA VAL A 261 -0.32 -19.92 -1.67
C VAL A 261 0.08 -21.09 -0.78
N THR A 262 -0.77 -21.43 0.19
CA THR A 262 -0.54 -22.57 1.09
C THR A 262 -0.37 -23.87 0.30
N TYR A 263 -1.31 -24.15 -0.62
CA TYR A 263 -1.22 -25.33 -1.49
C TYR A 263 0.00 -25.29 -2.40
N GLY A 264 0.33 -24.11 -2.95
CA GLY A 264 1.49 -23.89 -3.77
C GLY A 264 2.80 -24.21 -3.06
N CYS A 265 2.95 -23.77 -1.81
CA CYS A 265 4.13 -24.09 -1.02
C CYS A 265 4.37 -25.59 -0.85
N VAL A 266 3.28 -26.36 -0.66
CA VAL A 266 3.38 -27.83 -0.57
C VAL A 266 3.76 -28.43 -1.91
N VAL A 267 3.07 -28.06 -3.00
CA VAL A 267 3.35 -28.58 -4.34
C VAL A 267 4.80 -28.31 -4.73
N ASP A 268 5.26 -27.06 -4.62
CA ASP A 268 6.60 -26.66 -5.03
C ASP A 268 7.68 -27.38 -4.20
N ALA A 269 7.54 -27.43 -2.87
CA ALA A 269 8.50 -28.13 -1.99
C ALA A 269 8.61 -29.62 -2.30
N TYR A 270 7.50 -30.29 -2.60
CA TYR A 270 7.50 -31.71 -2.96
C TYR A 270 8.05 -31.96 -4.39
N MET A 271 7.78 -31.03 -5.32
CA MET A 271 8.34 -31.11 -6.67
C MET A 271 9.85 -30.91 -6.67
N ASP A 272 10.36 -29.96 -5.91
CA ASP A 272 11.80 -29.70 -5.79
C ASP A 272 12.55 -30.88 -5.19
N ARG A 273 11.93 -31.62 -4.29
CA ARG A 273 12.48 -32.84 -3.71
C ARG A 273 12.20 -34.11 -4.54
N ARG A 274 11.57 -33.99 -5.72
CA ARG A 274 11.15 -35.10 -6.57
C ARG A 274 10.18 -36.10 -5.90
N LEU A 275 9.39 -35.61 -4.95
CA LEU A 275 8.42 -36.38 -4.15
C LEU A 275 6.99 -36.24 -4.64
N ALA A 276 6.75 -35.95 -5.92
CA ALA A 276 5.42 -35.73 -6.49
C ALA A 276 4.43 -36.86 -6.20
N ARG A 277 4.90 -38.12 -6.14
CA ARG A 277 4.04 -39.27 -5.80
C ARG A 277 3.47 -39.22 -4.39
N ASN A 278 4.11 -38.48 -3.49
CA ASN A 278 3.72 -38.36 -2.09
C ASN A 278 2.78 -37.18 -1.84
N LEU A 279 2.43 -36.38 -2.84
CA LEU A 279 1.54 -35.21 -2.68
C LEU A 279 0.17 -35.58 -2.11
N LYS A 280 -0.38 -36.76 -2.47
CA LYS A 280 -1.64 -37.25 -1.88
C LYS A 280 -1.57 -37.38 -0.36
N PHE A 281 -0.44 -37.86 0.15
CA PHE A 281 -0.19 -37.95 1.58
C PHE A 281 -0.05 -36.55 2.21
N ALA A 282 0.68 -35.65 1.56
CA ALA A 282 0.84 -34.28 2.00
C ALA A 282 -0.51 -33.55 2.15
N PHE A 283 -1.46 -33.82 1.26
CA PHE A 283 -2.80 -33.23 1.28
C PHE A 283 -3.84 -34.02 2.08
N SER A 284 -3.46 -35.12 2.74
CA SER A 284 -4.42 -35.95 3.51
C SER A 284 -5.12 -35.16 4.63
N LYS A 285 -4.48 -34.11 5.15
CA LYS A 285 -5.00 -33.23 6.20
C LYS A 285 -5.62 -31.93 5.66
N LEU A 286 -5.52 -31.65 4.35
CA LEU A 286 -6.03 -30.43 3.72
C LEU A 286 -7.19 -30.77 2.77
N ASN A 287 -8.23 -29.93 2.76
CA ASN A 287 -9.37 -30.12 1.85
C ASN A 287 -9.06 -29.58 0.45
N TRP A 288 -8.32 -30.34 -0.35
CA TRP A 288 -7.96 -29.96 -1.74
C TRP A 288 -9.11 -30.00 -2.74
N ASN A 289 -10.30 -30.47 -2.34
CA ASN A 289 -11.53 -30.39 -3.15
C ASN A 289 -12.28 -29.06 -2.94
N SER A 290 -11.83 -28.20 -2.03
CA SER A 290 -12.45 -26.88 -1.82
C SER A 290 -12.21 -25.94 -3.00
N ALA A 291 -13.06 -24.92 -3.10
CA ALA A 291 -12.92 -23.85 -4.08
C ALA A 291 -11.62 -23.06 -3.88
N VAL A 292 -11.03 -22.61 -4.99
CA VAL A 292 -9.78 -21.88 -4.97
C VAL A 292 -10.01 -20.46 -4.46
N SER A 293 -9.16 -20.02 -3.51
CA SER A 293 -9.11 -18.64 -3.03
C SER A 293 -7.67 -18.13 -3.04
N VAL A 294 -7.51 -16.81 -3.19
CA VAL A 294 -6.23 -16.12 -3.12
C VAL A 294 -6.44 -14.93 -2.18
N LEU A 295 -6.11 -15.12 -0.91
CA LEU A 295 -6.36 -14.16 0.17
C LEU A 295 -5.06 -13.64 0.80
N THR A 296 -3.93 -14.17 0.37
CA THR A 296 -2.59 -13.78 0.85
C THR A 296 -2.27 -12.35 0.44
N ASP A 297 -1.68 -11.61 1.37
CA ASP A 297 -1.24 -10.23 1.16
C ASP A 297 -0.23 -10.11 0.01
N PRO A 298 -0.46 -9.24 -0.99
CA PRO A 298 0.46 -9.03 -2.11
C PRO A 298 1.90 -8.68 -1.72
N LEU A 299 2.14 -8.01 -0.58
CA LEU A 299 3.49 -7.69 -0.09
C LEU A 299 4.36 -8.93 0.14
N ILE A 300 3.73 -10.08 0.43
CA ILE A 300 4.44 -11.35 0.60
C ILE A 300 5.07 -11.77 -0.73
N PHE A 301 4.35 -11.58 -1.83
CA PHE A 301 4.86 -11.91 -3.17
C PHE A 301 5.94 -10.93 -3.63
N GLU A 302 5.83 -9.67 -3.28
CA GLU A 302 6.86 -8.67 -3.57
C GLU A 302 8.19 -9.01 -2.89
N ALA A 303 8.14 -9.50 -1.64
CA ALA A 303 9.33 -9.85 -0.88
C ALA A 303 9.90 -11.22 -1.26
N MET A 304 9.05 -12.22 -1.49
CA MET A 304 9.46 -13.61 -1.64
C MET A 304 9.25 -14.17 -3.05
N GLY A 305 8.51 -13.46 -3.90
CA GLY A 305 8.06 -13.97 -5.20
C GLY A 305 6.96 -15.04 -5.05
N LYS A 306 6.31 -15.33 -6.17
CA LYS A 306 5.34 -16.40 -6.29
C LYS A 306 6.06 -17.72 -6.59
N GLY A 307 5.53 -18.85 -6.08
CA GLY A 307 6.01 -20.18 -6.45
C GLY A 307 5.58 -20.57 -7.87
N ASP A 308 6.17 -21.63 -8.41
CA ASP A 308 5.90 -22.13 -9.77
C ASP A 308 4.46 -22.58 -9.93
N PHE A 309 3.95 -23.33 -8.94
CA PHE A 309 2.56 -23.80 -8.96
C PHE A 309 1.57 -22.62 -8.90
N HIS A 310 1.82 -21.64 -8.03
CA HIS A 310 0.97 -20.46 -7.91
C HIS A 310 0.89 -19.69 -9.23
N SER A 311 2.05 -19.36 -9.82
CA SER A 311 2.13 -18.63 -11.10
C SER A 311 1.44 -19.37 -12.24
N SER A 312 1.63 -20.71 -12.31
CA SER A 312 0.96 -21.56 -13.31
C SER A 312 -0.56 -21.59 -13.11
N SER A 313 -1.02 -21.59 -11.86
CA SER A 313 -2.44 -21.62 -11.51
C SER A 313 -3.13 -20.31 -11.86
N GLU A 314 -2.49 -19.15 -11.62
CA GLU A 314 -3.03 -17.85 -12.02
C GLU A 314 -3.31 -17.76 -13.52
N VAL A 315 -2.40 -18.28 -14.36
CA VAL A 315 -2.59 -18.32 -15.82
C VAL A 315 -3.81 -19.16 -16.19
N VAL A 316 -4.00 -20.29 -15.52
CA VAL A 316 -5.16 -21.18 -15.77
C VAL A 316 -6.46 -20.51 -15.35
N LEU A 317 -6.47 -19.90 -14.17
CA LEU A 317 -7.64 -19.20 -13.63
C LEU A 317 -8.02 -17.97 -14.48
N GLY A 318 -7.03 -17.22 -14.97
CA GLY A 318 -7.27 -16.03 -15.80
C GLY A 318 -7.84 -16.33 -17.19
N ASN A 319 -7.60 -17.53 -17.72
CA ASN A 319 -8.10 -17.95 -19.05
C ASN A 319 -9.49 -18.59 -19.03
N SER A 320 -10.09 -18.79 -17.85
CA SER A 320 -11.35 -19.55 -17.69
C SER A 320 -12.38 -18.73 -16.94
N THR A 321 -13.40 -18.24 -17.61
CA THR A 321 -14.38 -17.31 -17.06
C THR A 321 -15.56 -17.92 -16.31
N ASN A 322 -15.78 -19.24 -16.34
CA ASN A 322 -17.03 -19.86 -15.86
C ASN A 322 -16.89 -21.26 -15.23
N GLU A 323 -15.78 -21.61 -14.61
CA GLU A 323 -15.63 -22.93 -14.01
C GLU A 323 -15.37 -22.88 -12.52
N ASP A 324 -16.03 -23.79 -11.77
CA ASP A 324 -15.73 -24.01 -10.34
C ASP A 324 -14.39 -24.72 -10.20
N TRP A 325 -13.34 -23.92 -9.92
CA TRP A 325 -11.99 -24.44 -9.74
C TRP A 325 -11.77 -24.96 -8.34
N THR A 326 -11.18 -26.17 -8.26
CA THR A 326 -10.69 -26.76 -7.01
C THR A 326 -9.17 -26.86 -7.04
N TYR A 327 -8.54 -26.88 -5.86
CA TYR A 327 -7.08 -27.07 -5.76
C TYR A 327 -6.64 -28.38 -6.39
N LYS A 328 -7.41 -29.45 -6.22
CA LYS A 328 -7.14 -30.77 -6.84
C LYS A 328 -7.05 -30.65 -8.35
N ARG A 329 -8.00 -29.98 -9.00
CA ARG A 329 -8.02 -29.81 -10.45
C ARG A 329 -6.79 -29.02 -10.94
N LEU A 330 -6.41 -27.95 -10.24
CA LEU A 330 -5.22 -27.18 -10.55
C LEU A 330 -3.94 -28.02 -10.42
N ILE A 331 -3.82 -28.79 -9.35
CA ILE A 331 -2.68 -29.70 -9.11
C ILE A 331 -2.58 -30.76 -10.22
N ASP A 332 -3.69 -31.39 -10.59
CA ASP A 332 -3.72 -32.39 -11.64
C ASP A 332 -3.27 -31.82 -13.01
N ILE A 333 -3.71 -30.61 -13.35
CA ILE A 333 -3.29 -29.90 -14.57
C ILE A 333 -1.79 -29.59 -14.52
N TYR A 334 -1.31 -29.03 -13.41
CA TYR A 334 0.09 -28.67 -13.24
C TYR A 334 1.02 -29.89 -13.35
N LEU A 335 0.69 -30.99 -12.69
CA LEU A 335 1.46 -32.22 -12.75
C LEU A 335 1.49 -32.81 -14.17
N LYS A 336 0.33 -32.85 -14.86
CA LYS A 336 0.27 -33.33 -16.25
C LYS A 336 1.16 -32.48 -17.16
N LYS A 337 1.19 -31.17 -17.02
CA LYS A 337 2.02 -30.28 -17.83
C LYS A 337 3.52 -30.51 -17.55
N ARG A 338 3.93 -30.65 -16.32
CA ARG A 338 5.34 -30.89 -15.91
C ARG A 338 5.84 -32.27 -16.40
N PHE A 339 5.04 -33.30 -16.28
CA PHE A 339 5.45 -34.64 -16.73
C PHE A 339 5.48 -34.77 -18.25
N ARG A 340 4.59 -34.09 -18.99
CA ARG A 340 4.64 -34.09 -20.47
C ARG A 340 5.90 -33.38 -20.99
N SER A 341 6.35 -32.30 -20.41
CA SER A 341 7.56 -31.60 -20.85
C SER A 341 8.82 -32.46 -20.68
N ASN A 342 8.87 -33.33 -19.66
CA ASN A 342 10.00 -34.24 -19.45
C ASN A 342 10.00 -35.45 -20.38
N GLN A 343 8.87 -35.88 -20.95
CA GLN A 343 8.81 -36.98 -21.89
C GLN A 343 9.27 -36.61 -23.32
N ILE A 344 9.17 -35.33 -23.68
CA ILE A 344 9.60 -34.85 -25.02
C ILE A 344 11.14 -34.89 -25.15
N PHE A 345 11.89 -34.80 -24.05
CA PHE A 345 13.37 -34.85 -24.08
C PHE A 345 13.97 -36.23 -24.33
N TRP A 346 13.22 -37.31 -24.18
CA TRP A 346 13.72 -38.69 -24.34
C TRP A 346 13.30 -39.36 -25.66
N ASN A 347 12.56 -38.65 -26.52
CA ASN A 347 12.10 -39.17 -27.81
C ASN A 347 12.87 -38.63 -29.02
N TYR A 348 14.13 -38.18 -28.84
CA TYR A 348 15.08 -37.85 -29.91
C TYR A 348 16.37 -38.60 -29.76
#